data_b48b356f5cf25165942aaa1e57c2371d
#
_entry.id   b48b356f5cf25165942aaa1e57c2371d
#
_cell.length_a   1.000
_cell.length_b   1.000
_cell.length_c   1.000
_cell.angle_alpha   90.00
_cell.angle_beta   90.00
_cell.angle_gamma   90.00
#
_symmetry.space_group_name_H-M   'P 1'
#
loop_
_entity.id
_entity.type
_entity.pdbx_description
1 polymer ?
#
loop_
_entity_poly.entity_id
_entity_poly.type
_entity_poly.pdbx_seq_one_letter_code
_entity_poly.pdbx_strand_id
1 'polypeptide(L)'
;MIATLLKHYKVESVKVKQKSMKDHAHYDVDRGVLELSTRYKTIKPRQTREFLITIIHEINHAMDAKKYGWKKFKEMYEWEMNLQVQQGKDEYDDNKYEIKAEEFGQKNWKQWYNKFKKEGLF
;
A
#
# COMPACT_ATOMS: atom_id res chain seq x y z
N MET A 1 12.95 -1.39 -7.23
CA MET A 1 12.20 -2.22 -6.24
C MET A 1 10.68 -2.13 -6.45
N ILE A 2 10.13 -0.94 -6.49
CA ILE A 2 8.67 -0.77 -6.61
C ILE A 2 8.15 -1.35 -7.92
N ALA A 3 8.81 -1.09 -9.04
CA ALA A 3 8.40 -1.62 -10.34
C ALA A 3 8.34 -3.16 -10.34
N THR A 4 9.29 -3.81 -9.70
CA THR A 4 9.31 -5.28 -9.55
C THR A 4 8.09 -5.77 -8.77
N LEU A 5 7.75 -5.09 -7.67
CA LEU A 5 6.59 -5.43 -6.84
C LEU A 5 5.28 -5.22 -7.62
N LEU A 6 5.14 -4.10 -8.30
CA LEU A 6 3.93 -3.82 -9.11
C LEU A 6 3.71 -4.88 -10.18
N LYS A 7 4.78 -5.30 -10.85
CA LYS A 7 4.71 -6.33 -11.89
C LYS A 7 4.34 -7.69 -11.29
N HIS A 8 4.96 -8.06 -10.17
CA HIS A 8 4.68 -9.33 -9.49
C HIS A 8 3.21 -9.46 -9.10
N TYR A 9 2.65 -8.40 -8.54
CA TYR A 9 1.26 -8.38 -8.10
C TYR A 9 0.27 -7.96 -9.20
N LYS A 10 0.76 -7.85 -10.44
CA LYS A 10 -0.06 -7.59 -11.63
C LYS A 10 -0.83 -6.26 -11.58
N VAL A 11 -0.19 -5.25 -11.01
CA VAL A 11 -0.72 -3.88 -10.94
C VAL A 11 0.27 -2.86 -11.53
N GLU A 12 0.99 -3.26 -12.56
CA GLU A 12 2.03 -2.44 -13.21
C GLU A 12 1.49 -1.17 -13.87
N SER A 13 0.18 -1.07 -14.08
CA SER A 13 -0.44 0.16 -14.58
C SER A 13 -0.49 1.29 -13.54
N VAL A 14 -0.26 0.97 -12.27
CA VAL A 14 -0.22 1.95 -11.20
C VAL A 14 0.99 2.87 -11.37
N LYS A 15 0.74 4.18 -11.38
CA LYS A 15 1.80 5.19 -11.42
C LYS A 15 2.28 5.47 -9.99
N VAL A 16 3.59 5.73 -9.86
CA VAL A 16 4.20 6.06 -8.58
C VAL A 16 4.68 7.50 -8.61
N LYS A 17 4.28 8.28 -7.61
CA LYS A 17 4.72 9.68 -7.43
C LYS A 17 5.25 9.87 -6.02
N GLN A 18 6.33 10.62 -5.89
CA GLN A 18 6.80 11.07 -4.59
C GLN A 18 6.13 12.40 -4.23
N LYS A 19 5.76 12.53 -2.97
CA LYS A 19 5.06 13.70 -2.47
C LYS A 19 5.45 13.94 -1.02
N SER A 20 5.64 15.22 -0.65
CA SER A 20 5.78 15.57 0.75
C SER A 20 4.43 15.33 1.44
N MET A 21 4.39 14.42 2.39
CA MET A 21 3.15 14.02 3.05
C MET A 21 3.44 13.53 4.46
N LYS A 22 2.44 13.65 5.31
CA LYS A 22 2.50 13.19 6.70
C LYS A 22 2.51 11.67 6.78
N ASP A 23 1.69 11.01 5.96
CA ASP A 23 1.64 9.55 5.88
C ASP A 23 2.87 9.00 5.16
N HIS A 24 3.15 7.71 5.35
CA HIS A 24 4.26 7.03 4.68
C HIS A 24 4.00 6.85 3.20
N ALA A 25 2.78 6.48 2.84
CA ALA A 25 2.33 6.34 1.47
C ALA A 25 0.79 6.35 1.43
N HIS A 26 0.25 6.53 0.23
CA HIS A 26 -1.19 6.52 0.02
C HIS A 26 -1.48 6.03 -1.40
N TYR A 27 -2.49 5.17 -1.55
CA TYR A 27 -2.98 4.80 -2.87
C TYR A 27 -4.21 5.65 -3.22
N ASP A 28 -4.07 6.50 -4.24
CA ASP A 28 -5.17 7.32 -4.76
C ASP A 28 -5.98 6.45 -5.73
N VAL A 29 -7.11 5.95 -5.25
CA VAL A 29 -7.96 5.04 -6.01
C VAL A 29 -8.58 5.70 -7.24
N ASP A 30 -8.89 7.00 -7.17
CA ASP A 30 -9.51 7.73 -8.28
C ASP A 30 -8.57 7.86 -9.48
N ARG A 31 -7.26 8.04 -9.22
CA ARG A 31 -6.26 8.26 -10.26
C ARG A 31 -5.39 7.05 -10.55
N GLY A 32 -5.47 6.01 -9.72
CA GLY A 32 -4.58 4.84 -9.84
C GLY A 32 -3.12 5.20 -9.59
N VAL A 33 -2.86 6.07 -8.64
CA VAL A 33 -1.52 6.57 -8.31
C VAL A 33 -1.15 6.16 -6.90
N LEU A 34 0.03 5.55 -6.74
CA LEU A 34 0.63 5.29 -5.45
C LEU A 34 1.51 6.50 -5.10
N GLU A 35 1.10 7.24 -4.08
CA GLU A 35 1.84 8.39 -3.58
C GLU A 35 2.77 7.93 -2.47
N LEU A 36 4.07 8.18 -2.63
CA LEU A 36 5.11 7.77 -1.70
C LEU A 36 5.71 9.00 -1.02
N SER A 37 5.80 8.96 0.30
CA SER A 37 6.42 10.05 1.05
C SER A 37 7.86 10.28 0.60
N THR A 38 8.26 11.56 0.52
CA THR A 38 9.64 11.94 0.22
C THR A 38 10.64 11.44 1.25
N ARG A 39 10.20 10.99 2.44
CA ARG A 39 11.07 10.35 3.43
C ARG A 39 11.75 9.11 2.86
N TYR A 40 11.17 8.50 1.84
CA TYR A 40 11.72 7.32 1.16
C TYR A 40 12.45 7.67 -0.15
N LYS A 41 12.81 8.94 -0.35
CA LYS A 41 13.61 9.35 -1.51
C LYS A 41 14.96 8.63 -1.51
N THR A 42 15.55 8.47 -0.33
CA THR A 42 16.71 7.61 -0.10
C THR A 42 16.37 6.67 1.05
N ILE A 43 16.37 5.37 0.80
CA ILE A 43 15.98 4.38 1.79
C ILE A 43 17.21 3.97 2.59
N LYS A 44 17.21 4.30 3.88
CA LYS A 44 18.27 3.88 4.81
C LYS A 44 18.05 2.43 5.23
N PRO A 45 19.10 1.67 5.58
CA PRO A 45 18.97 0.26 5.98
C PRO A 45 17.91 0.03 7.05
N ARG A 46 17.82 0.90 8.04
CA ARG A 46 16.83 0.81 9.14
C ARG A 46 15.39 1.02 8.68
N GLN A 47 15.18 1.61 7.50
CA GLN A 47 13.86 1.91 6.95
C GLN A 47 13.36 0.83 6.00
N THR A 48 14.17 -0.15 5.67
CA THR A 48 13.86 -1.12 4.61
C THR A 48 12.61 -1.94 4.91
N ARG A 49 12.50 -2.46 6.14
CA ARG A 49 11.31 -3.22 6.56
C ARG A 49 10.06 -2.37 6.48
N GLU A 50 10.09 -1.21 7.08
CA GLU A 50 8.99 -0.24 7.09
C GLU A 50 8.57 0.13 5.67
N PHE A 51 9.55 0.43 4.81
CA PHE A 51 9.31 0.76 3.41
C PHE A 51 8.59 -0.37 2.67
N LEU A 52 9.07 -1.61 2.82
CA LEU A 52 8.47 -2.75 2.13
C LEU A 52 7.05 -3.04 2.62
N ILE A 53 6.83 -3.01 3.93
CA ILE A 53 5.48 -3.19 4.50
C ILE A 53 4.55 -2.12 3.95
N THR A 54 4.97 -0.87 3.95
CA THR A 54 4.18 0.26 3.48
C THR A 54 3.81 0.12 1.99
N ILE A 55 4.79 -0.19 1.14
CA ILE A 55 4.53 -0.34 -0.30
C ILE A 55 3.61 -1.53 -0.59
N ILE A 56 3.84 -2.66 0.05
CA ILE A 56 3.02 -3.86 -0.15
C ILE A 56 1.59 -3.63 0.34
N HIS A 57 1.44 -2.90 1.45
CA HIS A 57 0.13 -2.47 1.95
C HIS A 57 -0.64 -1.68 0.88
N GLU A 58 -0.01 -0.66 0.28
CA GLU A 58 -0.65 0.15 -0.75
C GLU A 58 -0.90 -0.63 -2.04
N ILE A 59 -0.01 -1.55 -2.40
CA ILE A 59 -0.22 -2.46 -3.54
C ILE A 59 -1.46 -3.32 -3.31
N ASN A 60 -1.74 -3.75 -2.10
CA ASN A 60 -2.94 -4.52 -1.79
C ASN A 60 -4.21 -3.73 -2.12
N HIS A 61 -4.24 -2.43 -1.81
CA HIS A 61 -5.35 -1.56 -2.22
C HIS A 61 -5.49 -1.48 -3.74
N ALA A 62 -4.38 -1.38 -4.45
CA ALA A 62 -4.39 -1.37 -5.91
C ALA A 62 -4.91 -2.70 -6.48
N MET A 63 -4.58 -3.83 -5.85
CA MET A 63 -5.09 -5.14 -6.22
C MET A 63 -6.61 -5.22 -6.05
N ASP A 64 -7.13 -4.69 -4.95
CA ASP A 64 -8.56 -4.64 -4.69
C ASP A 64 -9.27 -3.73 -5.71
N ALA A 65 -8.70 -2.57 -6.01
CA ALA A 65 -9.24 -1.66 -7.00
C ALA A 65 -9.30 -2.31 -8.40
N LYS A 66 -8.30 -3.11 -8.75
CA LYS A 66 -8.28 -3.86 -10.00
C LYS A 66 -9.34 -4.97 -10.01
N LYS A 67 -9.48 -5.69 -8.90
CA LYS A 67 -10.41 -6.82 -8.76
C LYS A 67 -11.87 -6.38 -8.88
N TYR A 68 -12.23 -5.31 -8.20
CA TYR A 68 -13.63 -4.85 -8.12
C TYR A 68 -13.95 -3.71 -9.08
N GLY A 69 -12.95 -3.08 -9.70
CA GLY A 69 -13.08 -1.79 -10.37
C GLY A 69 -12.91 -0.66 -9.36
N TRP A 70 -12.26 0.44 -9.78
CA TRP A 70 -11.89 1.49 -8.85
C TRP A 70 -13.11 2.19 -8.20
N LYS A 71 -14.20 2.39 -8.97
CA LYS A 71 -15.42 3.02 -8.44
C LYS A 71 -16.08 2.16 -7.38
N LYS A 72 -16.23 0.87 -7.68
CA LYS A 72 -16.87 -0.06 -6.75
C LYS A 72 -16.03 -0.26 -5.50
N PHE A 73 -14.72 -0.39 -5.64
CA PHE A 73 -13.83 -0.50 -4.48
C PHE A 73 -13.91 0.75 -3.60
N LYS A 74 -13.93 1.94 -4.21
CA LYS A 74 -14.10 3.18 -3.46
C LYS A 74 -15.40 3.20 -2.66
N GLU A 75 -16.51 2.80 -3.28
CA GLU A 75 -17.82 2.71 -2.60
C GLU A 75 -17.78 1.70 -1.45
N MET A 76 -17.19 0.52 -1.67
CA MET A 76 -17.06 -0.51 -0.64
C MET A 76 -16.21 -0.02 0.53
N TYR A 77 -15.13 0.68 0.24
CA TYR A 77 -14.23 1.23 1.25
C TYR A 77 -14.93 2.31 2.08
N GLU A 78 -15.62 3.25 1.43
CA GLU A 78 -16.36 4.31 2.12
C GLU A 78 -17.51 3.76 2.96
N TRP A 79 -18.21 2.76 2.46
CA TRP A 79 -19.25 2.05 3.22
C TRP A 79 -18.67 1.44 4.50
N GLU A 80 -17.51 0.80 4.40
CA GLU A 80 -16.84 0.21 5.56
C GLU A 80 -16.39 1.29 6.56
N MET A 81 -15.84 2.41 6.08
CA MET A 81 -15.48 3.54 6.94
C MET A 81 -16.67 4.01 7.76
N ASN A 82 -17.80 4.26 7.09
CA ASN A 82 -19.02 4.75 7.73
C ASN A 82 -19.55 3.74 8.75
N LEU A 83 -19.49 2.44 8.43
CA LEU A 83 -19.90 1.39 9.32
C LEU A 83 -19.10 1.39 10.63
N GLN A 84 -17.78 1.54 10.54
CA GLN A 84 -16.92 1.58 11.72
C GLN A 84 -17.21 2.82 12.58
N VAL A 85 -17.39 3.98 11.96
CA VAL A 85 -17.73 5.22 12.66
C VAL A 85 -19.07 5.08 13.40
N GLN A 86 -20.08 4.49 12.75
CA GLN A 86 -21.39 4.26 13.36
C GLN A 86 -21.32 3.33 14.58
N GLN A 87 -20.36 2.42 14.59
CA GLN A 87 -20.13 1.50 15.70
C GLN A 87 -19.22 2.08 16.79
N GLY A 88 -18.83 3.35 16.68
CA GLY A 88 -17.93 4.01 17.61
C GLY A 88 -16.48 3.56 17.48
N LYS A 89 -16.11 2.96 16.35
CA LYS A 89 -14.76 2.47 16.07
C LYS A 89 -14.01 3.42 15.12
N ASP A 90 -12.72 3.17 14.96
CA ASP A 90 -11.88 3.98 14.08
C ASP A 90 -12.15 3.66 12.61
N GLU A 91 -12.33 4.69 11.79
CA GLU A 91 -12.65 4.53 10.37
C GLU A 91 -11.49 3.95 9.55
N TYR A 92 -10.26 4.04 10.05
CA TYR A 92 -9.06 3.54 9.40
C TYR A 92 -8.55 2.26 10.08
N ASP A 93 -8.25 2.32 11.37
CA ASP A 93 -7.65 1.20 12.10
C ASP A 93 -8.55 -0.03 12.17
N ASP A 94 -9.88 0.18 12.23
CA ASP A 94 -10.86 -0.90 12.31
C ASP A 94 -11.48 -1.25 10.95
N ASN A 95 -11.05 -0.58 9.88
CA ASN A 95 -11.52 -0.83 8.52
C ASN A 95 -10.95 -2.15 8.01
N LYS A 96 -11.81 -3.08 7.58
CA LYS A 96 -11.39 -4.42 7.14
C LYS A 96 -10.43 -4.40 5.96
N TYR A 97 -10.52 -3.40 5.07
CA TYR A 97 -9.61 -3.30 3.93
C TYR A 97 -8.22 -2.84 4.36
N GLU A 98 -8.15 -1.98 5.37
CA GLU A 98 -6.86 -1.56 5.94
C GLU A 98 -6.22 -2.68 6.74
N ILE A 99 -7.01 -3.41 7.53
CA ILE A 99 -6.52 -4.57 8.29
C ILE A 99 -5.96 -5.63 7.34
N LYS A 100 -6.69 -5.94 6.28
CA LYS A 100 -6.26 -6.91 5.26
C LYS A 100 -4.97 -6.47 4.58
N ALA A 101 -4.88 -5.18 4.21
CA ALA A 101 -3.70 -4.63 3.55
C ALA A 101 -2.47 -4.68 4.46
N GLU A 102 -2.64 -4.36 5.74
CA GLU A 102 -1.55 -4.41 6.71
C GLU A 102 -1.07 -5.85 6.94
N GLU A 103 -1.99 -6.79 7.08
CA GLU A 103 -1.65 -8.22 7.20
C GLU A 103 -0.89 -8.71 5.97
N PHE A 104 -1.29 -8.27 4.79
CA PHE A 104 -0.61 -8.61 3.53
C PHE A 104 0.83 -8.09 3.51
N GLY A 105 1.04 -6.86 3.95
CA GLY A 105 2.37 -6.27 4.07
C GLY A 105 3.24 -7.02 5.09
N GLN A 106 2.70 -7.31 6.27
CA GLN A 106 3.39 -8.03 7.32
C GLN A 106 3.76 -9.46 6.90
N LYS A 107 2.89 -10.12 6.14
CA LYS A 107 3.12 -11.48 5.67
C LYS A 107 4.19 -11.54 4.57
N ASN A 108 4.27 -10.54 3.71
CA ASN A 108 5.04 -10.65 2.47
C ASN A 108 6.35 -9.85 2.44
N TRP A 109 6.59 -8.91 3.36
CA TRP A 109 7.76 -8.03 3.27
C TRP A 109 9.09 -8.78 3.33
N LYS A 110 9.19 -9.84 4.13
CA LYS A 110 10.46 -10.53 4.40
C LYS A 110 11.00 -11.25 3.17
N GLN A 111 10.15 -11.88 2.37
CA GLN A 111 10.59 -12.53 1.14
C GLN A 111 11.18 -11.52 0.15
N TRP A 112 10.59 -10.33 0.06
CA TRP A 112 11.08 -9.25 -0.79
C TRP A 112 12.34 -8.62 -0.23
N TYR A 113 12.43 -8.46 1.08
CA TYR A 113 13.65 -8.01 1.73
C TYR A 113 14.82 -8.93 1.37
N ASN A 114 14.64 -10.24 1.51
CA ASN A 114 15.68 -11.21 1.21
C ASN A 114 16.08 -11.19 -0.26
N LYS A 115 15.10 -11.09 -1.16
CA LYS A 115 15.34 -11.00 -2.61
C LYS A 115 16.12 -9.76 -2.97
N PHE A 116 15.71 -8.60 -2.53
CA PHE A 116 16.34 -7.34 -2.87
C PHE A 116 17.73 -7.20 -2.23
N LYS A 117 17.91 -7.71 -1.03
CA LYS A 117 19.22 -7.76 -0.38
C LYS A 117 20.19 -8.62 -1.18
N LYS A 118 19.74 -9.78 -1.63
CA LYS A 118 20.54 -10.68 -2.48
C LYS A 118 20.92 -10.03 -3.81
N GLU A 119 20.06 -9.17 -4.34
CA GLU A 119 20.31 -8.43 -5.57
C GLU A 119 21.20 -7.19 -5.35
N GLY A 120 21.58 -6.91 -4.11
CA GLY A 120 22.46 -5.77 -3.78
C GLY A 120 21.75 -4.42 -3.72
N LEU A 121 20.43 -4.40 -3.55
CA LEU A 121 19.64 -3.16 -3.50
C LEU A 121 19.59 -2.53 -2.10
N PHE A 122 20.07 -3.24 -1.14
CA PHE A 122 20.17 -2.75 0.26
C PHE A 122 21.57 -2.88 0.79
#